data_264134329eaefb081eb0f96b4b499cc8
#
_entry.id   264134329eaefb081eb0f96b4b499cc8
#
_cell.length_a   1.000
_cell.length_b   1.000
_cell.length_c   1.000
_cell.angle_alpha   90.00
_cell.angle_beta   90.00
_cell.angle_gamma   90.00
#
_symmetry.space_group_name_H-M   'P 1'
#
loop_
_entity.id
_entity.type
_entity.pdbx_description
1 polymer ?
#
loop_
_entity_poly.entity_id
_entity_poly.type
_entity_poly.pdbx_seq_one_letter_code
_entity_poly.pdbx_strand_id
1 'polypeptide(L)'
;MPTARQQSGQRAEELAAEFLRAAGCEILYRNYRRRLGELDIVARADGELVVAEVRMRTSNAWGGAAASIDRRKQQRITRAANQLLQQRPDLAAMPVRFDVLVVSDPYGPSPSIEWIRHAFEAC
;
A
#
# COMPACT_ATOMS: atom_id res chain seq x y z
N MET A 1 15.49 11.99 15.16
CA MET A 1 15.00 10.67 15.62
C MET A 1 13.56 10.48 15.23
N PRO A 2 13.18 9.37 14.63
CA PRO A 2 11.78 9.12 14.33
C PRO A 2 10.97 8.94 15.61
N THR A 3 9.71 9.37 15.57
CA THR A 3 8.77 9.17 16.68
C THR A 3 8.38 7.68 16.75
N ALA A 4 7.80 7.26 17.88
CA ALA A 4 7.26 5.90 18.03
C ALA A 4 6.22 5.58 16.95
N ARG A 5 5.39 6.55 16.58
CA ARG A 5 4.39 6.40 15.53
C ARG A 5 5.03 6.16 14.16
N GLN A 6 6.09 6.92 13.84
CA GLN A 6 6.83 6.75 12.59
C GLN A 6 7.52 5.39 12.52
N GLN A 7 8.10 4.94 13.63
CA GLN A 7 8.73 3.63 13.72
C GLN A 7 7.71 2.51 13.51
N SER A 8 6.53 2.62 14.09
CA SER A 8 5.46 1.64 13.92
C SER A 8 4.97 1.60 12.46
N GLY A 9 4.88 2.77 11.80
CA GLY A 9 4.53 2.85 10.40
C GLY A 9 5.57 2.19 9.50
N GLN A 10 6.85 2.43 9.76
CA GLN A 10 7.94 1.79 9.03
C GLN A 10 7.94 0.27 9.22
N ARG A 11 7.69 -0.19 10.45
CA ARG A 11 7.62 -1.62 10.73
C ARG A 11 6.44 -2.27 10.02
N ALA A 12 5.28 -1.59 10.00
CA ALA A 12 4.11 -2.07 9.28
C ALA A 12 4.39 -2.20 7.78
N GLU A 13 5.07 -1.24 7.18
CA GLU A 13 5.45 -1.29 5.77
C GLU A 13 6.42 -2.43 5.46
N GLU A 14 7.40 -2.66 6.34
CA GLU A 14 8.33 -3.79 6.19
C GLU A 14 7.60 -5.12 6.22
N LEU A 15 6.70 -5.30 7.19
CA LEU A 15 5.90 -6.51 7.33
C LEU A 15 5.01 -6.72 6.11
N ALA A 16 4.41 -5.65 5.60
CA ALA A 16 3.57 -5.71 4.41
C ALA A 16 4.38 -6.14 3.18
N ALA A 17 5.58 -5.57 3.00
CA ALA A 17 6.44 -5.94 1.88
C ALA A 17 6.87 -7.41 1.97
N GLU A 18 7.25 -7.88 3.15
CA GLU A 18 7.61 -9.29 3.36
C GLU A 18 6.43 -10.21 3.07
N PHE A 19 5.24 -9.82 3.51
CA PHE A 19 4.01 -10.57 3.28
C PHE A 19 3.74 -10.72 1.78
N LEU A 20 3.85 -9.64 1.03
CA LEU A 20 3.64 -9.66 -0.42
C LEU A 20 4.68 -10.52 -1.14
N ARG A 21 5.95 -10.44 -0.74
CA ARG A 21 6.99 -11.28 -1.31
C ARG A 21 6.72 -12.75 -1.05
N ALA A 22 6.31 -13.10 0.16
CA ALA A 22 5.97 -14.49 0.51
C ALA A 22 4.77 -14.99 -0.29
N ALA A 23 3.89 -14.09 -0.72
CA ALA A 23 2.74 -14.41 -1.56
C ALA A 23 3.09 -14.47 -3.05
N GLY A 24 4.37 -14.27 -3.41
CA GLY A 24 4.82 -14.35 -4.81
C GLY A 24 4.85 -13.03 -5.55
N CYS A 25 4.65 -11.91 -4.88
CA CYS A 25 4.71 -10.60 -5.52
C CYS A 25 6.15 -10.12 -5.65
N GLU A 26 6.45 -9.45 -6.75
CA GLU A 26 7.71 -8.77 -6.94
C GLU A 26 7.56 -7.31 -6.53
N ILE A 27 8.30 -6.88 -5.52
CA ILE A 27 8.26 -5.48 -5.07
C ILE A 27 9.09 -4.63 -6.04
N LEU A 28 8.46 -3.66 -6.66
CA LEU A 28 9.12 -2.76 -7.61
C LEU A 28 9.53 -1.45 -6.95
N TYR A 29 8.70 -0.90 -6.11
CA TYR A 29 8.97 0.35 -5.40
C TYR A 29 8.43 0.30 -3.99
N ARG A 30 9.14 0.97 -3.09
CA ARG A 30 8.67 1.28 -1.74
C ARG A 30 8.81 2.77 -1.52
N ASN A 31 7.79 3.38 -0.90
CA ASN A 31 7.82 4.82 -0.60
C ASN A 31 8.11 5.66 -1.84
N TYR A 32 7.36 5.37 -2.91
CA TYR A 32 7.46 6.16 -4.14
C TYR A 32 6.81 7.51 -3.89
N ARG A 33 7.64 8.55 -3.79
CA ARG A 33 7.19 9.90 -3.45
C ARG A 33 7.33 10.83 -4.64
N ARG A 34 6.26 11.56 -4.91
CA ARG A 34 6.20 12.57 -5.95
C ARG A 34 5.39 13.76 -5.45
N ARG A 35 5.47 14.86 -6.17
CA ARG A 35 4.79 16.11 -5.81
C ARG A 35 3.29 15.92 -5.58
N LEU A 36 2.64 15.10 -6.40
CA LEU A 36 1.18 14.93 -6.36
C LEU A 36 0.71 13.89 -5.35
N GLY A 37 1.61 13.10 -4.79
CA GLY A 37 1.27 12.08 -3.81
C GLY A 37 2.37 11.05 -3.64
N GLU A 38 2.10 10.04 -2.82
CA GLU A 38 3.05 8.96 -2.59
C GLU A 38 2.34 7.60 -2.63
N LEU A 39 3.12 6.57 -2.93
CA LEU A 39 2.68 5.18 -2.97
C LEU A 39 3.52 4.40 -1.96
N ASP A 40 2.87 3.67 -1.05
CA ASP A 40 3.60 2.92 -0.02
C ASP A 40 4.36 1.75 -0.63
N ILE A 41 3.69 0.94 -1.44
CA ILE A 41 4.30 -0.21 -2.13
C ILE A 41 3.72 -0.30 -3.54
N VAL A 42 4.60 -0.55 -4.51
CA VAL A 42 4.19 -0.93 -5.87
C VAL A 42 4.80 -2.29 -6.16
N ALA A 43 3.96 -3.25 -6.54
CA ALA A 43 4.38 -4.61 -6.78
C ALA A 43 3.78 -5.13 -8.08
N ARG A 44 4.36 -6.22 -8.58
CA ARG A 44 3.84 -6.95 -9.74
C ARG A 44 3.46 -8.34 -9.31
N ALA A 45 2.25 -8.77 -9.66
CA ALA A 45 1.74 -10.08 -9.31
C ALA A 45 0.78 -10.57 -10.39
N ASP A 46 1.03 -11.75 -10.93
CA ASP A 46 0.14 -12.42 -11.90
C ASP A 46 -0.24 -11.52 -13.08
N GLY A 47 0.74 -10.76 -13.60
CA GLY A 47 0.52 -9.90 -14.75
C GLY A 47 -0.20 -8.60 -14.43
N GLU A 48 -0.44 -8.30 -13.17
CA GLU A 48 -1.07 -7.06 -12.73
C GLU A 48 -0.09 -6.19 -11.96
N LEU A 49 -0.26 -4.88 -12.05
CA LEU A 49 0.45 -3.93 -11.22
C LEU A 49 -0.41 -3.66 -9.98
N VAL A 50 0.15 -3.94 -8.81
CA VAL A 50 -0.53 -3.77 -7.53
C VAL A 50 0.02 -2.52 -6.85
N VAL A 51 -0.84 -1.53 -6.66
CA VAL A 51 -0.52 -0.34 -5.86
C VAL A 51 -1.15 -0.58 -4.49
N ALA A 52 -0.30 -0.83 -3.50
CA ALA A 52 -0.75 -1.26 -2.18
C ALA A 52 -0.49 -0.19 -1.13
N GLU A 53 -1.53 0.20 -0.42
CA GLU A 53 -1.45 1.11 0.72
C GLU A 53 -1.39 0.32 2.00
N VAL A 54 -0.50 0.72 2.91
CA VAL A 54 -0.31 0.05 4.19
C VAL A 54 -1.01 0.86 5.27
N ARG A 55 -1.88 0.19 6.03
CA ARG A 55 -2.61 0.80 7.15
C ARG A 55 -2.38 -0.01 8.41
N MET A 56 -2.20 0.68 9.52
CA MET A 56 -2.16 0.04 10.82
C MET A 56 -3.55 0.03 11.42
N ARG A 57 -3.94 -1.11 11.99
CA ARG A 57 -5.13 -1.20 12.80
C ARG A 57 -4.75 -0.80 14.23
N THR A 58 -5.20 0.38 14.66
CA THR A 58 -4.86 0.93 15.98
C THR A 58 -5.92 0.66 17.03
N SER A 59 -7.12 0.27 16.59
CA SER A 59 -8.23 -0.05 17.51
C SER A 59 -9.26 -0.86 16.74
N ASN A 60 -10.22 -1.45 17.48
CA ASN A 60 -11.39 -2.11 16.88
C ASN A 60 -12.41 -1.08 16.39
N ALA A 61 -11.93 0.01 15.85
CA ALA A 61 -12.75 1.12 15.48
C ALA A 61 -13.66 0.80 14.30
N TRP A 62 -14.74 1.51 14.26
CA TRP A 62 -15.83 1.41 13.29
C TRP A 62 -15.33 1.54 11.85
N GLY A 63 -15.82 0.67 10.96
CA GLY A 63 -15.57 0.77 9.54
C GLY A 63 -14.26 0.14 9.05
N GLY A 64 -13.42 -0.34 9.94
CA GLY A 64 -12.15 -0.97 9.55
C GLY A 64 -11.13 0.01 8.96
N ALA A 65 -9.91 -0.48 8.72
CA ALA A 65 -8.80 0.35 8.26
C ALA A 65 -8.96 0.79 6.79
N ALA A 66 -9.61 -0.04 5.95
CA ALA A 66 -9.85 0.31 4.55
C ALA A 66 -10.76 1.54 4.43
N ALA A 67 -11.72 1.68 5.35
CA ALA A 67 -12.62 2.84 5.38
C ALA A 67 -11.89 4.13 5.73
N SER A 68 -10.66 4.06 6.25
CA SER A 68 -9.86 5.24 6.57
C SER A 68 -9.22 5.89 5.35
N ILE A 69 -9.29 5.24 4.17
CA ILE A 69 -8.77 5.81 2.94
C ILE A 69 -9.91 6.55 2.26
N ASP A 70 -10.00 7.85 2.55
CA ASP A 70 -11.05 8.68 1.98
C ASP A 70 -10.80 8.95 0.50
N ARG A 71 -11.79 9.56 -0.15
CA ARG A 71 -11.71 9.84 -1.57
C ARG A 71 -10.55 10.76 -1.94
N ARG A 72 -10.24 11.73 -1.09
CA ARG A 72 -9.13 12.65 -1.32
C ARG A 72 -7.79 11.90 -1.35
N LYS A 73 -7.58 10.98 -0.41
CA LYS A 73 -6.40 10.12 -0.38
C LYS A 73 -6.36 9.21 -1.61
N GLN A 74 -7.49 8.63 -2.00
CA GLN A 74 -7.59 7.80 -3.20
C GLN A 74 -7.19 8.59 -4.45
N GLN A 75 -7.61 9.83 -4.56
CA GLN A 75 -7.24 10.70 -5.69
C GLN A 75 -5.74 10.96 -5.73
N ARG A 76 -5.12 11.20 -4.58
CA ARG A 76 -3.68 11.44 -4.50
C ARG A 76 -2.89 10.19 -4.87
N ILE A 77 -3.35 9.01 -4.44
CA ILE A 77 -2.76 7.73 -4.82
C ILE A 77 -2.89 7.53 -6.33
N THR A 78 -4.05 7.77 -6.89
CA THR A 78 -4.29 7.65 -8.34
C THR A 78 -3.36 8.56 -9.14
N ARG A 79 -3.18 9.80 -8.71
CA ARG A 79 -2.28 10.74 -9.39
C ARG A 79 -0.82 10.28 -9.34
N ALA A 80 -0.36 9.79 -8.20
CA ALA A 80 0.99 9.28 -8.07
C ALA A 80 1.19 8.03 -8.94
N ALA A 81 0.19 7.15 -9.00
CA ALA A 81 0.24 5.96 -9.85
C ALA A 81 0.30 6.35 -11.33
N ASN A 82 -0.51 7.31 -11.77
CA ASN A 82 -0.48 7.78 -13.14
C ASN A 82 0.87 8.39 -13.50
N GLN A 83 1.48 9.11 -12.58
CA GLN A 83 2.80 9.70 -12.78
C GLN A 83 3.88 8.62 -12.95
N LEU A 84 3.80 7.56 -12.15
CA LEU A 84 4.68 6.40 -12.30
C LEU A 84 4.53 5.76 -13.68
N LEU A 85 3.29 5.54 -14.12
CA LEU A 85 3.02 4.90 -15.40
C LEU A 85 3.53 5.73 -16.58
N GLN A 86 3.49 7.06 -16.47
CA GLN A 86 4.06 7.94 -17.49
C GLN A 86 5.57 7.79 -17.58
N GLN A 87 6.25 7.52 -16.48
CA GLN A 87 7.70 7.33 -16.44
C GLN A 87 8.11 5.90 -16.78
N ARG A 88 7.21 4.95 -16.64
CA ARG A 88 7.47 3.53 -16.86
C ARG A 88 6.43 2.94 -17.82
N PRO A 89 6.59 3.17 -19.14
CA PRO A 89 5.64 2.63 -20.13
C PRO A 89 5.49 1.10 -20.10
N ASP A 90 6.52 0.39 -19.67
CA ASP A 90 6.46 -1.06 -19.49
C ASP A 90 5.43 -1.47 -18.45
N LEU A 91 5.26 -0.67 -17.40
CA LEU A 91 4.26 -0.92 -16.36
C LEU A 91 2.86 -0.50 -16.82
N ALA A 92 2.78 0.51 -17.68
CA ALA A 92 1.50 1.03 -18.16
C ALA A 92 0.72 0.03 -19.02
N ALA A 93 1.39 -1.01 -19.52
CA ALA A 93 0.73 -2.06 -20.30
C ALA A 93 -0.02 -3.08 -19.43
N MET A 94 0.19 -3.06 -18.11
CA MET A 94 -0.46 -4.00 -17.19
C MET A 94 -1.73 -3.40 -16.60
N PRO A 95 -2.73 -4.24 -16.31
CA PRO A 95 -3.85 -3.77 -15.49
C PRO A 95 -3.35 -3.33 -14.12
N VAL A 96 -3.92 -2.25 -13.61
CA VAL A 96 -3.55 -1.69 -12.29
C VAL A 96 -4.69 -1.95 -11.32
N ARG A 97 -4.34 -2.40 -10.11
CA ARG A 97 -5.32 -2.53 -9.06
C ARG A 97 -4.80 -1.87 -7.78
N PHE A 98 -5.72 -1.33 -6.99
CA PHE A 98 -5.41 -0.63 -5.75
C PHE A 98 -5.82 -1.50 -4.57
N ASP A 99 -4.85 -1.90 -3.76
CA ASP A 99 -5.04 -2.80 -2.63
C ASP A 99 -4.71 -2.09 -1.32
N VAL A 100 -5.20 -2.64 -0.23
CA VAL A 100 -4.86 -2.17 1.12
C VAL A 100 -4.38 -3.36 1.94
N LEU A 101 -3.27 -3.18 2.63
CA LEU A 101 -2.76 -4.14 3.60
C LEU A 101 -2.94 -3.54 5.00
N VAL A 102 -3.74 -4.21 5.81
CA VAL A 102 -4.02 -3.79 7.18
C VAL A 102 -3.14 -4.59 8.12
N VAL A 103 -2.21 -3.90 8.77
CA VAL A 103 -1.26 -4.53 9.69
C VAL A 103 -1.71 -4.28 11.12
N SER A 104 -1.87 -5.36 11.87
CA SER A 104 -2.24 -5.31 13.28
C SER A 104 -1.05 -5.71 14.12
N ASP A 105 -0.80 -4.96 15.20
CA ASP A 105 0.20 -5.26 16.22
C ASP A 105 1.60 -5.51 15.62
N PRO A 106 2.21 -4.53 14.92
CA PRO A 106 3.45 -4.75 14.19
C PRO A 106 4.65 -5.10 15.09
N TYR A 107 4.61 -4.71 16.36
CA TYR A 107 5.66 -5.06 17.33
C TYR A 107 5.20 -6.14 18.33
N GLY A 108 4.01 -6.67 18.16
CA GLY A 108 3.49 -7.68 19.07
C GLY A 108 4.05 -9.06 18.77
N PRO A 109 3.70 -10.04 19.61
CA PRO A 109 4.20 -11.41 19.45
C PRO A 109 3.65 -12.11 18.22
N SER A 110 2.52 -11.66 17.70
CA SER A 110 1.88 -12.27 16.54
C SER A 110 1.29 -11.19 15.63
N PRO A 111 2.11 -10.46 14.89
CA PRO A 111 1.59 -9.49 13.92
C PRO A 111 0.71 -10.18 12.90
N SER A 112 -0.37 -9.52 12.50
CA SER A 112 -1.26 -10.07 11.47
C SER A 112 -1.47 -9.05 10.36
N ILE A 113 -1.71 -9.58 9.14
CA ILE A 113 -1.94 -8.76 7.97
C ILE A 113 -3.21 -9.24 7.28
N GLU A 114 -4.11 -8.31 7.01
CA GLU A 114 -5.27 -8.53 6.16
C GLU A 114 -5.01 -7.86 4.82
N TRP A 115 -5.11 -8.62 3.74
CA TRP A 115 -4.91 -8.10 2.39
C TRP A 115 -6.26 -7.90 1.73
N ILE A 116 -6.62 -6.64 1.51
CA ILE A 116 -7.86 -6.26 0.85
C ILE A 116 -7.53 -5.92 -0.60
N ARG A 117 -7.86 -6.83 -1.50
CA ARG A 117 -7.62 -6.66 -2.93
C ARG A 117 -8.73 -5.83 -3.54
N HIS A 118 -8.40 -5.03 -4.55
CA HIS A 118 -9.36 -4.14 -5.21
C HIS A 118 -10.13 -3.29 -4.20
N ALA A 119 -9.40 -2.66 -3.29
CA ALA A 119 -10.02 -1.90 -2.20
C ALA A 119 -10.75 -0.65 -2.70
N PHE A 120 -10.31 -0.08 -3.81
CA PHE A 120 -10.97 1.05 -4.45
C PHE A 120 -10.54 1.13 -5.92
N GLU A 121 -11.30 1.92 -6.68
CA GLU A 121 -11.02 2.17 -8.09
C GLU A 121 -10.25 3.46 -8.28
N ALA A 122 -9.53 3.58 -9.41
CA ALA A 122 -8.88 4.83 -9.79
C ALA A 122 -9.91 5.96 -9.91
N CYS A 123 -9.56 7.12 -9.42
CA CYS A 123 -10.48 8.26 -9.45
C CYS A 123 -9.85 9.59 -9.90
#